data_0a135f62c90b8fd5d2d37b0bebe54af9
#
_entry.id   0a135f62c90b8fd5d2d37b0bebe54af9
#
_cell.length_a   1.000
_cell.length_b   1.000
_cell.length_c   1.000
_cell.angle_alpha   90.00
_cell.angle_beta   90.00
_cell.angle_gamma   90.00
#
_symmetry.space_group_name_H-M   'P 1'
#
loop_
_entity.id
_entity.type
_entity.pdbx_description
1 polymer ?
#
loop_
_entity_poly.entity_id
_entity_poly.type
_entity_poly.pdbx_seq_one_letter_code
_entity_poly.pdbx_strand_id
1 'polypeptide(L)'
;AMARALMSKPRLLMLDEPSMGLAPILVEQIFDIIRALHKNGTTILLVEQNAQMALSVANRAYVLETGKISMSGDAQELLHNDAVRKAYLGA
;
A
#
# COMPACT_ATOMS: atom_id res chain seq x y z
N ALA A 1 0.55 13.74 -10.57
CA ALA A 1 1.70 12.91 -10.33
C ALA A 1 2.17 13.03 -8.88
N MET A 2 3.00 12.10 -8.44
CA MET A 2 3.48 12.02 -7.07
C MET A 2 4.18 13.31 -6.62
N ALA A 3 5.07 13.86 -7.43
CA ALA A 3 5.84 15.06 -7.07
C ALA A 3 4.92 16.26 -6.80
N ARG A 4 3.88 16.40 -7.59
CA ARG A 4 2.92 17.48 -7.42
C ARG A 4 2.13 17.33 -6.12
N ALA A 5 1.74 16.09 -5.79
CA ALA A 5 1.07 15.79 -4.54
C ALA A 5 1.96 16.09 -3.34
N LEU A 6 3.26 15.78 -3.43
CA LEU A 6 4.22 16.07 -2.38
C LEU A 6 4.34 17.57 -2.12
N MET A 7 4.37 18.37 -3.17
CA MET A 7 4.49 19.82 -3.05
C MET A 7 3.26 20.47 -2.44
N SER A 8 2.08 19.92 -2.70
CA SER A 8 0.82 20.47 -2.19
C SER A 8 0.52 20.06 -0.73
N LYS A 9 1.26 19.11 -0.17
CA LYS A 9 1.09 18.59 1.19
C LYS A 9 -0.38 18.27 1.50
N PRO A 10 -1.03 17.38 0.74
CA PRO A 10 -2.45 17.10 0.88
C PRO A 10 -2.76 16.40 2.20
N ARG A 11 -4.00 16.55 2.70
CA ARG A 11 -4.47 15.80 3.87
C ARG A 11 -4.83 14.36 3.51
N LEU A 12 -5.25 14.14 2.26
CA LEU A 12 -5.58 12.83 1.73
C LEU A 12 -4.88 12.67 0.39
N LEU A 13 -4.12 11.61 0.25
CA LEU A 13 -3.45 11.25 -0.99
C LEU A 13 -3.97 9.89 -1.45
N MET A 14 -4.41 9.82 -2.70
CA MET A 14 -4.85 8.57 -3.32
C MET A 14 -3.80 8.12 -4.34
N LEU A 15 -3.32 6.90 -4.20
CA LEU A 15 -2.30 6.31 -5.08
C LEU A 15 -2.84 5.01 -5.65
N ASP A 16 -2.85 4.90 -6.97
CA ASP A 16 -3.31 3.71 -7.69
C ASP A 16 -2.12 3.01 -8.33
N GLU A 17 -1.75 1.87 -7.76
CA GLU A 17 -0.65 1.02 -8.22
C GLU A 17 0.65 1.81 -8.51
N PRO A 18 1.15 2.57 -7.52
CA PRO A 18 2.30 3.44 -7.76
C PRO A 18 3.60 2.70 -8.08
N SER A 19 3.69 1.41 -7.76
CA SER A 19 4.89 0.61 -8.05
C SER A 19 4.86 -0.09 -9.40
N MET A 20 3.72 -0.05 -10.12
CA MET A 20 3.56 -0.77 -11.38
C MET A 20 4.59 -0.34 -12.42
N GLY A 21 5.28 -1.33 -12.99
CA GLY A 21 6.25 -1.09 -14.06
C GLY A 21 7.58 -0.50 -13.62
N LEU A 22 7.81 -0.33 -12.33
CA LEU A 22 9.04 0.27 -11.82
C LEU A 22 10.07 -0.79 -11.45
N ALA A 23 11.37 -0.43 -11.58
CA ALA A 23 12.46 -1.25 -11.08
C ALA A 23 12.40 -1.35 -9.54
N PRO A 24 12.89 -2.46 -8.94
CA PRO A 24 12.79 -2.66 -7.49
C PRO A 24 13.32 -1.51 -6.64
N ILE A 25 14.44 -0.90 -7.02
CA ILE A 25 15.01 0.22 -6.27
C ILE A 25 14.08 1.44 -6.28
N LEU A 26 13.38 1.68 -7.40
CA LEU A 26 12.41 2.78 -7.49
C LEU A 26 11.16 2.49 -6.68
N VAL A 27 10.76 1.23 -6.60
CA VAL A 27 9.64 0.80 -5.75
C VAL A 27 9.95 1.11 -4.29
N GLU A 28 11.14 0.78 -3.81
CA GLU A 28 11.57 1.10 -2.44
C GLU A 28 11.53 2.60 -2.17
N GLN A 29 12.01 3.41 -3.10
CA GLN A 29 12.01 4.87 -2.97
C GLN A 29 10.60 5.43 -2.86
N ILE A 30 9.66 4.93 -3.67
CA ILE A 30 8.27 5.35 -3.62
C ILE A 30 7.64 4.99 -2.27
N PHE A 31 7.86 3.78 -1.78
CA PHE A 31 7.30 3.38 -0.49
C PHE A 31 7.93 4.12 0.68
N ASP A 32 9.20 4.52 0.58
CA ASP A 32 9.83 5.39 1.57
C ASP A 32 9.16 6.77 1.61
N ILE A 33 8.80 7.32 0.45
CA ILE A 33 8.06 8.57 0.36
C ILE A 33 6.68 8.43 0.99
N ILE A 34 5.99 7.32 0.71
CA ILE A 34 4.67 7.03 1.30
C ILE A 34 4.75 6.98 2.82
N ARG A 35 5.77 6.31 3.37
CA ARG A 35 5.99 6.25 4.82
C ARG A 35 6.22 7.63 5.41
N ALA A 36 7.03 8.45 4.75
CA ALA A 36 7.33 9.80 5.21
C ALA A 36 6.08 10.69 5.22
N LEU A 37 5.26 10.62 4.18
CA LEU A 37 4.01 11.37 4.10
C LEU A 37 3.04 10.95 5.21
N HIS A 38 2.91 9.66 5.43
CA HIS A 38 2.03 9.14 6.48
C HIS A 38 2.50 9.58 7.86
N LYS A 39 3.80 9.52 8.10
CA LYS A 39 4.40 9.96 9.37
C LYS A 39 4.13 11.45 9.63
N ASN A 40 4.03 12.26 8.57
CA ASN A 40 3.75 13.69 8.67
C ASN A 40 2.25 14.02 8.71
N GLY A 41 1.40 13.02 8.87
CA GLY A 41 -0.03 13.22 9.07
C GLY A 41 -0.91 13.12 7.83
N THR A 42 -0.34 12.77 6.67
CA THR A 42 -1.14 12.56 5.46
C THR A 42 -1.85 11.22 5.54
N THR A 43 -3.17 11.23 5.32
CA THR A 43 -3.94 10.00 5.15
C THR A 43 -3.74 9.50 3.72
N ILE A 44 -3.39 8.22 3.56
CA ILE A 44 -3.09 7.67 2.25
C ILE A 44 -4.00 6.49 1.97
N LEU A 45 -4.70 6.55 0.83
CA LEU A 45 -5.41 5.41 0.26
C LEU A 45 -4.52 4.83 -0.84
N LEU A 46 -4.04 3.61 -0.61
CA LEU A 46 -3.12 2.94 -1.51
C LEU A 46 -3.80 1.73 -2.13
N VAL A 47 -3.86 1.70 -3.46
CA VAL A 47 -4.29 0.53 -4.22
C VAL A 47 -3.05 -0.10 -4.81
N GLU A 48 -2.75 -1.36 -4.45
CA GLU A 48 -1.50 -2.00 -4.83
C GLU A 48 -1.68 -3.50 -5.03
N GLN A 49 -1.12 -4.04 -6.10
CA GLN A 49 -1.08 -5.48 -6.35
C GLN A 49 0.07 -6.15 -5.58
N ASN A 50 1.12 -5.40 -5.28
CA ASN A 50 2.21 -5.90 -4.46
C ASN A 50 1.75 -5.94 -3.00
N ALA A 51 1.10 -7.03 -2.62
CA ALA A 51 0.46 -7.17 -1.31
C ALA A 51 1.45 -7.04 -0.16
N GLN A 52 2.63 -7.63 -0.30
CA GLN A 52 3.64 -7.59 0.76
C GLN A 52 4.07 -6.16 1.06
N MET A 53 4.36 -5.37 0.02
CA MET A 53 4.75 -3.97 0.19
C MET A 53 3.60 -3.14 0.75
N ALA A 54 2.39 -3.33 0.22
CA ALA A 54 1.22 -2.59 0.70
C ALA A 54 0.97 -2.85 2.19
N LEU A 55 0.98 -4.12 2.60
CA LEU A 55 0.75 -4.50 3.99
C LEU A 55 1.86 -4.04 4.92
N SER A 56 3.09 -3.92 4.40
CA SER A 56 4.23 -3.47 5.21
C SER A 56 4.15 -1.99 5.59
N VAL A 57 3.41 -1.18 4.82
CA VAL A 57 3.30 0.27 5.07
C VAL A 57 1.93 0.69 5.58
N ALA A 58 0.91 -0.14 5.41
CA ALA A 58 -0.46 0.19 5.77
C ALA A 58 -0.73 -0.01 7.25
N ASN A 59 -1.74 0.70 7.76
CA ASN A 59 -2.31 0.46 9.08
C ASN A 59 -3.44 -0.56 8.98
N ARG A 60 -4.30 -0.38 7.98
CA ARG A 60 -5.46 -1.24 7.74
C ARG A 60 -5.53 -1.57 6.26
N ALA A 61 -6.01 -2.76 5.95
CA ALA A 61 -6.11 -3.22 4.57
C ALA A 61 -7.42 -3.92 4.28
N TYR A 62 -7.81 -3.88 3.01
CA TYR A 62 -8.96 -4.58 2.47
C TYR A 62 -8.50 -5.40 1.27
N VAL A 63 -8.83 -6.68 1.28
CA VAL A 63 -8.51 -7.57 0.15
C VAL A 63 -9.74 -7.68 -0.73
N LEU A 64 -9.60 -7.33 -2.01
CA LEU A 64 -10.68 -7.36 -2.97
C LEU A 64 -10.53 -8.55 -3.92
N GLU A 65 -11.61 -9.30 -4.08
CA GLU A 65 -11.69 -10.38 -5.06
C GLU A 65 -12.99 -10.24 -5.86
N THR A 66 -12.86 -10.18 -7.17
CA THR A 66 -14.01 -10.06 -8.09
C THR A 66 -14.99 -8.97 -7.67
N GLY A 67 -14.47 -7.80 -7.31
CA GLY A 67 -15.31 -6.64 -6.95
C GLY A 67 -15.91 -6.68 -5.55
N LYS A 68 -15.51 -7.66 -4.73
CA LYS A 68 -16.01 -7.78 -3.35
C LYS A 68 -14.86 -7.79 -2.36
N ILE A 69 -15.13 -7.28 -1.16
CA ILE A 69 -14.17 -7.36 -0.07
C ILE A 69 -14.20 -8.80 0.48
N SER A 70 -13.09 -9.52 0.32
CA SER A 70 -12.99 -10.89 0.85
C SER A 70 -12.42 -10.92 2.26
N MET A 71 -11.58 -9.95 2.61
CA MET A 71 -10.93 -9.81 3.90
C MET A 71 -10.70 -8.36 4.23
N SER A 72 -10.72 -8.03 5.51
CA SER A 72 -10.29 -6.71 5.98
C SER A 72 -9.74 -6.83 7.39
N GLY A 73 -8.90 -5.88 7.79
CA GLY A 73 -8.38 -5.84 9.14
C GLY A 73 -7.07 -5.07 9.24
N ASP A 74 -6.43 -5.24 10.40
CA ASP A 74 -5.12 -4.68 10.66
C ASP A 74 -4.10 -5.25 9.67
N ALA A 75 -3.27 -4.37 9.08
CA ALA A 75 -2.34 -4.79 8.04
C ALA A 75 -1.31 -5.81 8.55
N GLN A 76 -0.83 -5.67 9.77
CA GLN A 76 0.13 -6.61 10.34
C GLN A 76 -0.50 -7.98 10.58
N GLU A 77 -1.76 -8.02 11.00
CA GLU A 77 -2.47 -9.28 11.15
C GLU A 77 -2.65 -9.98 9.80
N LEU A 78 -3.01 -9.23 8.76
CA LEU A 78 -3.15 -9.78 7.42
C LEU A 78 -1.82 -10.26 6.86
N LEU A 79 -0.74 -9.54 7.13
CA LEU A 79 0.61 -9.91 6.68
C LEU A 79 1.03 -11.28 7.22
N HIS A 80 0.58 -11.62 8.42
CA HIS A 80 0.91 -12.90 9.08
C HIS A 80 -0.21 -13.95 8.98
N ASN A 81 -1.29 -13.64 8.25
CA ASN A 81 -2.39 -14.58 8.04
C ASN A 81 -2.00 -15.63 7.00
N ASP A 82 -2.18 -16.91 7.34
CA ASP A 82 -1.77 -18.02 6.46
C ASP A 82 -2.52 -18.00 5.12
N ALA A 83 -3.80 -17.70 5.12
CA ALA A 83 -4.59 -17.64 3.89
C ALA A 83 -4.11 -16.52 2.97
N VAL A 84 -3.80 -15.35 3.54
CA VAL A 84 -3.26 -14.21 2.78
C VAL A 84 -1.88 -14.55 2.24
N ARG A 85 -1.02 -15.14 3.05
CA ARG A 85 0.33 -15.52 2.62
C ARG A 85 0.31 -16.51 1.47
N LYS A 86 -0.56 -17.50 1.51
CA LYS A 86 -0.70 -18.47 0.43
C LYS A 86 -1.26 -17.85 -0.84
N ALA A 87 -2.26 -16.98 -0.71
CA ALA A 87 -2.96 -16.41 -1.86
C ALA A 87 -2.17 -15.27 -2.52
N TYR A 88 -1.49 -14.43 -1.75
CA TYR A 88 -0.95 -13.16 -2.25
C TYR A 88 0.54 -12.93 -1.98
N LEU A 89 1.13 -13.60 -1.00
CA LEU A 89 2.52 -13.35 -0.60
C LEU A 89 3.48 -14.46 -1.04
N GLY A 90 2.98 -15.52 -1.65
CA GLY A 90 3.80 -16.60 -2.19
C GLY A 90 4.45 -17.49 -1.13
N ALA A 91 3.95 -17.48 0.09
CA ALA A 91 4.56 -18.25 1.18
C ALA A 91 3.93 -19.63 1.35
#